data_bab7a7c1d78397b4cdaeb1b055ddd005
#
_entry.id   bab7a7c1d78397b4cdaeb1b055ddd005
#
_cell.length_a   1.000
_cell.length_b   1.000
_cell.length_c   1.000
_cell.angle_alpha   90.00
_cell.angle_beta   90.00
_cell.angle_gamma   90.00
#
_symmetry.space_group_name_H-M   'P 1'
#
loop_
_entity.id
_entity.type
_entity.pdbx_description
1 polymer ?
#
loop_
_entity_poly.entity_id
_entity_poly.type
_entity_poly.pdbx_seq_one_letter_code
_entity_poly.pdbx_strand_id
1 'polypeptide(L)'
;MFDKIKQFITRNLFNEAFLKYIGGTYTSYDANNKTYMEKGYNMNPDVYACISQMATKTVSVPYCVKKIDNKEQYRKLKHLDLATKGNLSLSQFIKRVKLETKAYKDEEMPFPMEQPNELQTWSDIWFLYKVYMRITGNCYFYMMSPEEGVNKGVPVQLYVLPAHLVQIIIKDKAELLGVENPIKEYVLIEGTSFIKFPAEQIIHFKFPNPNFDFNGEHLYGMSPLRAALRNINSQNSAIDLGIQTLQNGGAFGFIHGKTSPLSPEQAQSLKDRLTEMQASSAPLGRIAGSSAEVGFTRISLTADELKPFMYLDWDRKTICNVLGWSDELLNNDGKARLGSSDTGEARKQVVTDNIQPDLKILEEGLNSKFLPRFKGYENAVIEWDISELPEMQKDMKEMAET
;
A
#
# COMPACT_ATOMS: atom_id res chain seq x y z
N MET A 1 -23.99 -4.80 -21.25
CA MET A 1 -24.21 -5.43 -19.95
C MET A 1 -23.85 -6.92 -19.97
N PHE A 2 -24.36 -7.69 -20.91
CA PHE A 2 -24.10 -9.13 -21.08
C PHE A 2 -22.60 -9.46 -21.28
N ASP A 3 -21.85 -8.65 -22.02
CA ASP A 3 -20.42 -8.90 -22.29
C ASP A 3 -19.55 -8.72 -21.04
N LYS A 4 -19.88 -7.77 -20.15
CA LYS A 4 -19.18 -7.60 -18.87
C LYS A 4 -19.46 -8.75 -17.90
N ILE A 5 -20.70 -9.27 -17.91
CA ILE A 5 -21.07 -10.43 -17.11
C ILE A 5 -20.38 -11.69 -17.65
N LYS A 6 -20.34 -11.86 -18.98
CA LYS A 6 -19.65 -12.96 -19.64
C LYS A 6 -18.14 -12.93 -19.37
N GLN A 7 -17.50 -11.77 -19.45
CA GLN A 7 -16.09 -11.59 -19.08
C GLN A 7 -15.82 -11.87 -17.59
N PHE A 8 -16.71 -11.44 -16.69
CA PHE A 8 -16.58 -11.70 -15.27
C PHE A 8 -16.73 -13.20 -14.94
N ILE A 9 -17.73 -13.87 -15.52
CA ILE A 9 -17.97 -15.31 -15.35
C ILE A 9 -16.82 -16.12 -15.95
N THR A 10 -16.38 -15.78 -17.17
CA THR A 10 -15.30 -16.50 -17.84
C THR A 10 -13.98 -16.34 -17.08
N ARG A 11 -13.69 -15.15 -16.55
CA ARG A 11 -12.48 -14.87 -15.78
C ARG A 11 -12.43 -15.63 -14.46
N ASN A 12 -13.55 -15.68 -13.72
CA ASN A 12 -13.62 -16.39 -12.45
C ASN A 12 -13.59 -17.92 -12.65
N LEU A 13 -14.34 -18.45 -13.63
CA LEU A 13 -14.31 -19.87 -13.97
C LEU A 13 -12.94 -20.31 -14.52
N PHE A 14 -12.27 -19.45 -15.30
CA PHE A 14 -10.94 -19.72 -15.81
C PHE A 14 -9.92 -19.80 -14.67
N ASN A 15 -9.98 -18.86 -13.72
CA ASN A 15 -9.10 -18.88 -12.56
C ASN A 15 -9.33 -20.14 -11.69
N GLU A 16 -10.58 -20.52 -11.44
CA GLU A 16 -10.89 -21.74 -10.70
C GLU A 16 -10.41 -23.01 -11.42
N ALA A 17 -10.65 -23.10 -12.73
CA ALA A 17 -10.21 -24.23 -13.54
C ALA A 17 -8.69 -24.30 -13.62
N PHE A 18 -8.03 -23.15 -13.74
CA PHE A 18 -6.59 -23.04 -13.79
C PHE A 18 -5.93 -23.42 -12.46
N LEU A 19 -6.51 -22.99 -11.33
CA LEU A 19 -6.05 -23.37 -10.00
C LEU A 19 -6.23 -24.86 -9.71
N LYS A 20 -7.34 -25.46 -10.17
CA LYS A 20 -7.52 -26.92 -10.13
C LYS A 20 -6.48 -27.66 -10.97
N TYR A 21 -6.11 -27.10 -12.13
CA TYR A 21 -5.06 -27.65 -12.99
C TYR A 21 -3.69 -27.64 -12.31
N ILE A 22 -3.38 -26.61 -11.51
CA ILE A 22 -2.16 -26.52 -10.71
C ILE A 22 -2.09 -27.59 -9.61
N GLY A 23 -3.23 -28.26 -9.31
CA GLY A 23 -3.27 -29.41 -8.40
C GLY A 23 -3.30 -29.07 -6.92
N GLY A 24 -3.96 -27.94 -6.56
CA GLY A 24 -4.14 -27.51 -5.17
C GLY A 24 -5.58 -27.14 -4.81
N THR A 25 -5.90 -27.15 -3.53
CA THR A 25 -7.11 -26.52 -3.00
C THR A 25 -6.83 -25.01 -2.90
N TYR A 26 -7.56 -24.22 -3.71
CA TYR A 26 -7.36 -22.76 -3.72
C TYR A 26 -8.00 -22.10 -2.50
N THR A 27 -7.39 -21.01 -2.10
CA THR A 27 -7.91 -20.12 -1.05
C THR A 27 -8.76 -19.01 -1.66
N SER A 28 -9.54 -18.33 -0.83
CA SER A 28 -10.23 -17.11 -1.21
C SER A 28 -9.20 -16.07 -1.67
N TYR A 29 -9.24 -15.75 -2.95
CA TYR A 29 -8.41 -14.70 -3.52
C TYR A 29 -9.19 -13.38 -3.45
N ASP A 30 -8.63 -12.38 -2.79
CA ASP A 30 -9.20 -11.03 -2.84
C ASP A 30 -8.93 -10.44 -4.23
N ALA A 31 -9.89 -10.63 -5.15
CA ALA A 31 -9.83 -10.06 -6.49
C ALA A 31 -9.70 -8.53 -6.49
N ASN A 32 -9.94 -7.89 -5.34
CA ASN A 32 -9.78 -6.45 -5.16
C ASN A 32 -8.31 -6.02 -5.02
N ASN A 33 -7.38 -6.92 -4.67
CA ASN A 33 -5.96 -6.56 -4.54
C ASN A 33 -5.40 -5.92 -5.82
N LYS A 34 -5.78 -6.44 -6.99
CA LYS A 34 -5.44 -5.82 -8.27
C LYS A 34 -6.12 -4.47 -8.45
N THR A 35 -7.38 -4.33 -8.04
CA THR A 35 -8.13 -3.08 -8.06
C THR A 35 -7.50 -2.04 -7.12
N TYR A 36 -7.05 -2.44 -5.92
CA TYR A 36 -6.35 -1.55 -4.99
C TYR A 36 -5.04 -1.02 -5.59
N MET A 37 -4.30 -1.87 -6.30
CA MET A 37 -3.10 -1.44 -7.01
C MET A 37 -3.43 -0.49 -8.16
N GLU A 38 -4.34 -0.88 -9.07
CA GLU A 38 -4.64 -0.12 -10.29
C GLU A 38 -5.39 1.18 -9.99
N LYS A 39 -6.56 1.10 -9.32
CA LYS A 39 -7.41 2.27 -9.07
C LYS A 39 -7.02 3.06 -7.83
N GLY A 40 -6.40 2.38 -6.84
CA GLY A 40 -5.88 3.03 -5.64
C GLY A 40 -4.52 3.64 -5.92
N TYR A 41 -3.46 2.85 -5.83
CA TYR A 41 -2.09 3.34 -5.83
C TYR A 41 -1.66 3.99 -7.16
N ASN A 42 -2.02 3.39 -8.31
CA ASN A 42 -1.57 3.88 -9.61
C ASN A 42 -2.39 5.06 -10.15
N MET A 43 -3.68 5.16 -9.82
CA MET A 43 -4.57 6.19 -10.38
C MET A 43 -4.92 7.30 -9.40
N ASN A 44 -4.94 7.03 -8.10
CA ASN A 44 -5.35 8.01 -7.11
C ASN A 44 -4.15 8.76 -6.51
N PRO A 45 -4.05 10.09 -6.71
CA PRO A 45 -2.88 10.85 -6.29
C PRO A 45 -2.72 10.91 -4.77
N ASP A 46 -3.82 10.97 -4.01
CA ASP A 46 -3.75 11.08 -2.55
C ASP A 46 -3.31 9.75 -1.92
N VAL A 47 -3.79 8.62 -2.45
CA VAL A 47 -3.33 7.28 -2.03
C VAL A 47 -1.85 7.10 -2.33
N TYR A 48 -1.41 7.47 -3.54
CA TYR A 48 -0.01 7.40 -3.92
C TYR A 48 0.86 8.27 -3.00
N ALA A 49 0.46 9.52 -2.77
CA ALA A 49 1.21 10.45 -1.93
C ALA A 49 1.34 9.94 -0.48
N CYS A 50 0.24 9.47 0.13
CA CYS A 50 0.27 8.91 1.48
C CYS A 50 1.21 7.71 1.57
N ILE A 51 1.03 6.72 0.70
CA ILE A 51 1.78 5.45 0.78
C ILE A 51 3.25 5.67 0.45
N SER A 52 3.60 6.48 -0.55
CA SER A 52 4.99 6.75 -0.91
C SER A 52 5.74 7.55 0.16
N GLN A 53 5.08 8.53 0.80
CA GLN A 53 5.69 9.24 1.93
C GLN A 53 5.91 8.32 3.14
N MET A 54 4.95 7.44 3.45
CA MET A 54 5.13 6.41 4.48
C MET A 54 6.30 5.48 4.16
N ALA A 55 6.41 5.02 2.92
CA ALA A 55 7.48 4.14 2.49
C ALA A 55 8.84 4.81 2.57
N THR A 56 8.95 6.06 2.10
CA THR A 56 10.17 6.86 2.22
C THR A 56 10.56 7.05 3.68
N LYS A 57 9.59 7.35 4.55
CA LYS A 57 9.86 7.50 5.98
C LYS A 57 10.27 6.19 6.64
N THR A 58 9.69 5.06 6.24
CA THR A 58 10.10 3.73 6.72
C THR A 58 11.56 3.43 6.37
N VAL A 59 11.98 3.75 5.14
CA VAL A 59 13.37 3.59 4.70
C VAL A 59 14.34 4.47 5.48
N SER A 60 13.91 5.65 5.94
CA SER A 60 14.77 6.58 6.69
C SER A 60 15.04 6.14 8.15
N VAL A 61 14.31 5.14 8.67
CA VAL A 61 14.54 4.63 10.02
C VAL A 61 15.78 3.73 10.02
N PRO A 62 16.82 4.05 10.81
CA PRO A 62 18.00 3.21 10.89
C PRO A 62 17.69 1.87 11.56
N TYR A 63 18.39 0.84 11.16
CA TYR A 63 18.28 -0.50 11.73
C TYR A 63 19.66 -1.07 12.05
N CYS A 64 19.71 -1.96 13.03
CA CYS A 64 20.93 -2.66 13.42
C CYS A 64 20.64 -4.14 13.69
N VAL A 65 21.65 -4.98 13.44
CA VAL A 65 21.62 -6.40 13.79
C VAL A 65 22.45 -6.61 15.05
N LYS A 66 21.83 -7.14 16.09
CA LYS A 66 22.43 -7.34 17.41
C LYS A 66 22.61 -8.83 17.69
N LYS A 67 23.81 -9.26 18.05
CA LYS A 67 24.05 -10.63 18.54
C LYS A 67 23.77 -10.68 20.03
N ILE A 68 22.84 -11.54 20.44
CA ILE A 68 22.40 -11.65 21.81
C ILE A 68 23.15 -12.80 22.47
N ASP A 69 23.98 -12.49 23.46
CA ASP A 69 24.67 -13.51 24.27
C ASP A 69 23.72 -14.10 25.31
N ASN A 70 22.79 -13.31 25.87
CA ASN A 70 21.81 -13.77 26.87
C ASN A 70 20.39 -13.25 26.59
N LYS A 71 19.51 -14.14 26.08
CA LYS A 71 18.13 -13.84 25.73
C LYS A 71 17.25 -13.33 26.88
N GLU A 72 17.47 -13.83 28.12
CA GLU A 72 16.67 -13.40 29.26
C GLU A 72 17.03 -11.98 29.73
N GLN A 73 18.32 -11.68 29.78
CA GLN A 73 18.77 -10.32 30.10
C GLN A 73 18.35 -9.32 29.05
N TYR A 74 18.45 -9.68 27.76
CA TYR A 74 17.99 -8.84 26.68
C TYR A 74 16.48 -8.54 26.75
N ARG A 75 15.63 -9.55 27.04
CA ARG A 75 14.19 -9.33 27.24
C ARG A 75 13.91 -8.40 28.41
N LYS A 76 14.59 -8.57 29.53
CA LYS A 76 14.47 -7.70 30.72
C LYS A 76 14.86 -6.27 30.41
N LEU A 77 15.96 -6.07 29.67
CA LEU A 77 16.41 -4.73 29.21
C LEU A 77 15.42 -4.08 28.26
N LYS A 78 14.85 -4.86 27.34
CA LYS A 78 13.82 -4.35 26.40
C LYS A 78 12.53 -3.95 27.13
N HIS A 79 12.11 -4.70 28.13
CA HIS A 79 10.97 -4.33 28.98
C HIS A 79 11.24 -3.07 29.81
N LEU A 80 12.43 -2.92 30.35
CA LEU A 80 12.84 -1.74 31.11
C LEU A 80 12.89 -0.49 30.19
N ASP A 81 13.41 -0.63 28.97
CA ASP A 81 13.49 0.45 27.99
C ASP A 81 12.07 0.94 27.58
N LEU A 82 11.13 0.02 27.42
CA LEU A 82 9.72 0.34 27.16
C LEU A 82 9.04 1.05 28.34
N ALA A 83 9.36 0.62 29.59
CA ALA A 83 8.77 1.19 30.79
C ALA A 83 9.33 2.57 31.15
N THR A 84 10.49 2.93 30.60
CA THR A 84 11.21 4.18 30.91
C THR A 84 11.19 5.20 29.80
N LYS A 85 10.44 4.94 28.72
CA LYS A 85 10.20 5.93 27.67
C LYS A 85 9.59 7.20 28.28
N GLY A 86 10.34 8.29 28.21
CA GLY A 86 9.96 9.59 28.80
C GLY A 86 10.76 10.01 30.03
N ASN A 87 11.63 9.16 30.59
CA ASN A 87 12.49 9.54 31.71
C ASN A 87 13.97 9.51 31.30
N LEU A 88 14.57 10.68 31.06
CA LEU A 88 15.91 10.83 30.50
C LEU A 88 17.00 10.20 31.39
N SER A 89 16.88 10.36 32.72
CA SER A 89 17.84 9.81 33.68
C SER A 89 17.80 8.29 33.71
N LEU A 90 16.62 7.70 33.63
CA LEU A 90 16.43 6.27 33.56
C LEU A 90 16.86 5.68 32.21
N SER A 91 16.64 6.37 31.08
CA SER A 91 17.12 5.93 29.77
C SER A 91 18.64 5.93 29.67
N GLN A 92 19.33 6.94 30.27
CA GLN A 92 20.80 6.97 30.38
C GLN A 92 21.33 5.86 31.30
N PHE A 93 20.65 5.58 32.42
CA PHE A 93 20.98 4.47 33.29
C PHE A 93 20.85 3.13 32.55
N ILE A 94 19.80 2.93 31.78
CA ILE A 94 19.60 1.71 31.01
C ILE A 94 20.65 1.56 29.91
N LYS A 95 21.01 2.65 29.19
CA LYS A 95 22.13 2.65 28.24
C LYS A 95 23.43 2.21 28.92
N ARG A 96 23.69 2.70 30.12
CA ARG A 96 24.86 2.33 30.90
C ARG A 96 24.83 0.85 31.35
N VAL A 97 23.69 0.37 31.81
CA VAL A 97 23.48 -1.05 32.15
C VAL A 97 23.59 -1.95 30.92
N LYS A 98 23.14 -1.50 29.76
CA LYS A 98 23.31 -2.20 28.45
C LYS A 98 24.79 -2.36 28.12
N LEU A 99 25.59 -1.30 28.27
CA LEU A 99 27.03 -1.32 28.03
C LEU A 99 27.80 -2.19 29.05
N GLU A 100 27.42 -2.15 30.33
CA GLU A 100 28.07 -2.91 31.39
C GLU A 100 27.75 -4.42 31.35
N THR A 101 26.56 -4.81 30.89
CA THR A 101 26.14 -6.23 30.88
C THR A 101 26.66 -6.99 29.67
N LYS A 102 27.30 -6.34 28.70
CA LYS A 102 27.75 -6.99 27.43
C LYS A 102 26.67 -7.91 26.82
N ALA A 103 25.39 -7.53 27.00
CA ALA A 103 24.27 -8.36 26.60
C ALA A 103 24.22 -8.55 25.06
N TYR A 104 24.88 -7.67 24.31
CA TYR A 104 25.06 -7.72 22.87
C TYR A 104 26.27 -6.88 22.43
N LYS A 105 26.79 -7.19 21.25
CA LYS A 105 27.81 -6.37 20.56
C LYS A 105 27.14 -5.66 19.41
N ASP A 106 27.10 -4.35 19.43
CA ASP A 106 26.46 -3.52 18.39
C ASP A 106 27.35 -3.27 17.15
N GLU A 107 28.67 -3.30 17.31
CA GLU A 107 29.55 -2.61 16.37
C GLU A 107 30.22 -3.50 15.30
N GLU A 108 30.12 -4.81 15.39
CA GLU A 108 30.95 -5.71 14.55
C GLU A 108 30.16 -6.67 13.66
N MET A 109 28.83 -6.55 13.57
CA MET A 109 28.07 -7.51 12.78
C MET A 109 27.54 -6.86 11.49
N PRO A 110 28.14 -7.19 10.34
CA PRO A 110 27.51 -6.92 9.07
C PRO A 110 26.19 -7.67 8.97
N PHE A 111 25.21 -7.05 8.30
CA PHE A 111 24.00 -7.79 7.92
C PHE A 111 24.44 -9.09 7.19
N PRO A 112 23.80 -10.25 7.46
CA PRO A 112 24.28 -11.53 6.93
C PRO A 112 24.30 -11.62 5.41
N MET A 113 23.67 -10.65 4.74
CA MET A 113 23.63 -10.52 3.29
C MET A 113 23.90 -9.07 2.94
N GLU A 114 24.97 -8.79 2.22
CA GLU A 114 25.40 -7.42 1.87
C GLU A 114 24.39 -6.73 0.95
N GLN A 115 23.90 -7.45 -0.07
CA GLN A 115 22.83 -7.01 -0.95
C GLN A 115 21.71 -8.05 -1.00
N PRO A 116 20.43 -7.63 -1.07
CA PRO A 116 19.31 -8.57 -1.13
C PRO A 116 19.28 -9.34 -2.46
N ASN A 117 19.57 -8.69 -3.58
CA ASN A 117 19.68 -9.27 -4.91
C ASN A 117 20.41 -8.31 -5.87
N GLU A 118 20.64 -8.73 -7.12
CA GLU A 118 21.38 -7.94 -8.11
C GLU A 118 20.63 -6.67 -8.58
N LEU A 119 19.31 -6.60 -8.41
CA LEU A 119 18.45 -5.54 -8.93
C LEU A 119 18.02 -4.53 -7.87
N GLN A 120 18.04 -4.89 -6.59
CA GLN A 120 17.43 -4.13 -5.50
C GLN A 120 18.42 -3.95 -4.35
N THR A 121 18.33 -2.81 -3.71
CA THR A 121 18.99 -2.51 -2.44
C THR A 121 18.07 -2.86 -1.25
N TRP A 122 18.61 -2.86 -0.03
CA TRP A 122 17.79 -3.01 1.18
C TRP A 122 16.75 -1.90 1.33
N SER A 123 17.09 -0.68 0.89
CA SER A 123 16.15 0.44 0.87
C SER A 123 14.94 0.18 -0.04
N ASP A 124 15.17 -0.44 -1.22
CA ASP A 124 14.10 -0.82 -2.13
C ASP A 124 13.21 -1.90 -1.52
N ILE A 125 13.80 -2.87 -0.82
CA ILE A 125 13.06 -3.94 -0.11
C ILE A 125 12.15 -3.35 0.96
N TRP A 126 12.67 -2.42 1.80
CA TRP A 126 11.88 -1.79 2.86
C TRP A 126 10.79 -0.87 2.31
N PHE A 127 11.10 -0.17 1.22
CA PHE A 127 10.11 0.64 0.50
C PHE A 127 8.96 -0.22 -0.03
N LEU A 128 9.26 -1.28 -0.76
CA LEU A 128 8.27 -2.19 -1.33
C LEU A 128 7.49 -2.93 -0.25
N TYR A 129 8.13 -3.32 0.86
CA TYR A 129 7.44 -3.88 2.02
C TYR A 129 6.31 -2.96 2.48
N LYS A 130 6.62 -1.68 2.73
CA LYS A 130 5.62 -0.71 3.20
C LYS A 130 4.52 -0.48 2.17
N VAL A 131 4.88 -0.35 0.89
CA VAL A 131 3.94 -0.17 -0.21
C VAL A 131 2.95 -1.34 -0.28
N TYR A 132 3.44 -2.58 -0.34
CA TYR A 132 2.55 -3.74 -0.45
C TYR A 132 1.70 -3.97 0.80
N MET A 133 2.25 -3.78 1.98
CA MET A 133 1.48 -3.83 3.23
C MET A 133 0.32 -2.84 3.22
N ARG A 134 0.52 -1.61 2.73
CA ARG A 134 -0.54 -0.59 2.70
C ARG A 134 -1.55 -0.79 1.56
N ILE A 135 -1.14 -1.37 0.43
CA ILE A 135 -2.04 -1.63 -0.69
C ILE A 135 -2.87 -2.89 -0.48
N THR A 136 -2.22 -4.01 -0.13
CA THR A 136 -2.87 -5.32 -0.10
C THR A 136 -3.07 -5.90 1.30
N GLY A 137 -2.43 -5.30 2.32
CA GLY A 137 -2.34 -5.87 3.65
C GLY A 137 -1.37 -7.05 3.76
N ASN A 138 -0.64 -7.36 2.69
CA ASN A 138 0.27 -8.50 2.59
C ASN A 138 1.59 -8.07 1.96
N CYS A 139 2.68 -8.69 2.39
CA CYS A 139 3.96 -8.62 1.70
C CYS A 139 4.65 -9.98 1.77
N TYR A 140 5.27 -10.40 0.68
CA TYR A 140 5.90 -11.71 0.54
C TYR A 140 7.36 -11.53 0.17
N PHE A 141 8.26 -11.99 1.06
CA PHE A 141 9.68 -12.05 0.75
C PHE A 141 10.03 -13.48 0.36
N TYR A 142 10.55 -13.63 -0.83
CA TYR A 142 11.06 -14.90 -1.32
C TYR A 142 12.56 -15.01 -1.03
N MET A 143 12.92 -16.01 -0.22
CA MET A 143 14.28 -16.35 0.12
C MET A 143 14.79 -17.41 -0.86
N MET A 144 15.49 -16.99 -1.88
CA MET A 144 16.14 -17.91 -2.82
C MET A 144 17.28 -18.62 -2.11
N SER A 145 17.16 -19.93 -1.95
CA SER A 145 18.16 -20.76 -1.30
C SER A 145 18.47 -22.01 -2.14
N PRO A 146 19.73 -22.50 -2.16
CA PRO A 146 20.09 -23.74 -2.84
C PRO A 146 19.32 -24.93 -2.26
N GLU A 147 18.86 -25.81 -3.15
CA GLU A 147 18.16 -27.05 -2.76
C GLU A 147 19.13 -28.15 -2.34
N GLU A 148 20.40 -28.08 -2.78
CA GLU A 148 21.43 -29.05 -2.50
C GLU A 148 22.76 -28.39 -2.12
N GLY A 149 23.65 -29.16 -1.49
CA GLY A 149 25.01 -28.73 -1.11
C GLY A 149 25.14 -28.25 0.33
N VAL A 150 26.33 -27.72 0.66
CA VAL A 150 26.71 -27.28 2.04
C VAL A 150 25.86 -26.11 2.54
N ASN A 151 25.38 -25.29 1.64
CA ASN A 151 24.57 -24.10 1.94
C ASN A 151 23.07 -24.33 1.70
N LYS A 152 22.61 -25.59 1.71
CA LYS A 152 21.20 -25.92 1.56
C LYS A 152 20.34 -25.16 2.56
N GLY A 153 19.33 -24.45 2.07
CA GLY A 153 18.38 -23.69 2.89
C GLY A 153 18.91 -22.36 3.43
N VAL A 154 20.16 -22.00 3.16
CA VAL A 154 20.71 -20.66 3.48
C VAL A 154 20.32 -19.71 2.36
N PRO A 155 19.65 -18.58 2.65
CA PRO A 155 19.28 -17.62 1.62
C PRO A 155 20.52 -17.02 0.94
N VAL A 156 20.54 -17.03 -0.39
CA VAL A 156 21.57 -16.39 -1.22
C VAL A 156 21.05 -15.05 -1.75
N GLN A 157 19.76 -14.98 -2.05
CA GLN A 157 19.08 -13.77 -2.53
C GLN A 157 17.71 -13.65 -1.88
N LEU A 158 17.24 -12.40 -1.76
CA LEU A 158 15.94 -12.05 -1.24
C LEU A 158 15.19 -11.18 -2.24
N TYR A 159 13.96 -11.56 -2.58
CA TYR A 159 13.09 -10.81 -3.49
C TYR A 159 11.77 -10.46 -2.83
N VAL A 160 11.23 -9.30 -3.15
CA VAL A 160 9.86 -8.95 -2.80
C VAL A 160 8.94 -9.35 -3.94
N LEU A 161 7.99 -10.26 -3.67
CA LEU A 161 7.02 -10.67 -4.67
C LEU A 161 5.89 -9.63 -4.80
N PRO A 162 5.33 -9.42 -6.01
CA PRO A 162 4.20 -8.52 -6.22
C PRO A 162 2.94 -9.07 -5.53
N ALA A 163 2.65 -8.56 -4.33
CA ALA A 163 1.66 -9.11 -3.40
C ALA A 163 0.24 -9.22 -3.99
N HIS A 164 -0.12 -8.37 -4.96
CA HIS A 164 -1.41 -8.39 -5.65
C HIS A 164 -1.57 -9.53 -6.66
N LEU A 165 -0.48 -10.26 -6.97
CA LEU A 165 -0.46 -11.41 -7.89
C LEU A 165 -0.21 -12.74 -7.16
N VAL A 166 0.12 -12.71 -5.85
CA VAL A 166 0.41 -13.92 -5.09
C VAL A 166 -0.87 -14.56 -4.57
N GLN A 167 -1.00 -15.87 -4.78
CA GLN A 167 -2.08 -16.69 -4.25
C GLN A 167 -1.53 -17.78 -3.34
N ILE A 168 -2.27 -18.07 -2.25
CA ILE A 168 -1.94 -19.09 -1.27
C ILE A 168 -2.66 -20.38 -1.65
N ILE A 169 -1.93 -21.48 -1.74
CA ILE A 169 -2.48 -22.82 -1.93
C ILE A 169 -2.40 -23.56 -0.59
N ILE A 170 -3.53 -24.08 -0.15
CA ILE A 170 -3.64 -24.84 1.10
C ILE A 170 -3.57 -26.37 0.83
N LYS A 171 -3.14 -27.11 1.85
CA LYS A 171 -3.05 -28.57 1.78
C LYS A 171 -4.46 -29.18 1.75
N ASP A 172 -5.25 -28.93 2.79
CA ASP A 172 -6.65 -29.34 2.91
C ASP A 172 -7.45 -28.27 3.65
N LYS A 173 -8.73 -28.12 3.32
CA LYS A 173 -9.64 -27.21 4.02
C LYS A 173 -9.85 -27.58 5.50
N ALA A 174 -9.79 -28.85 5.82
CA ALA A 174 -9.89 -29.34 7.20
C ALA A 174 -8.70 -28.92 8.08
N GLU A 175 -7.52 -28.67 7.48
CA GLU A 175 -6.31 -28.26 8.19
C GLU A 175 -6.30 -26.76 8.55
N LEU A 176 -7.25 -25.96 8.07
CA LEU A 176 -7.30 -24.51 8.36
C LEU A 176 -7.38 -24.18 9.85
N LEU A 177 -7.96 -25.08 10.66
CA LEU A 177 -8.05 -24.98 12.12
C LEU A 177 -7.08 -25.95 12.82
N GLY A 178 -6.22 -26.63 12.07
CA GLY A 178 -5.27 -27.60 12.61
C GLY A 178 -4.06 -26.96 13.29
N VAL A 179 -3.25 -27.82 13.92
CA VAL A 179 -2.03 -27.41 14.64
C VAL A 179 -0.88 -27.13 13.67
N GLU A 180 -0.90 -27.72 12.47
CA GLU A 180 0.13 -27.55 11.47
C GLU A 180 -0.17 -26.39 10.52
N ASN A 181 0.90 -25.88 9.87
CA ASN A 181 0.76 -24.84 8.85
C ASN A 181 -0.09 -25.35 7.67
N PRO A 182 -1.26 -24.78 7.42
CA PRO A 182 -2.16 -25.24 6.35
C PRO A 182 -1.64 -24.85 4.95
N ILE A 183 -0.67 -23.95 4.85
CA ILE A 183 -0.15 -23.45 3.58
C ILE A 183 0.78 -24.49 2.95
N LYS A 184 0.45 -24.91 1.73
CA LYS A 184 1.26 -25.83 0.94
C LYS A 184 2.33 -25.08 0.17
N GLU A 185 1.92 -24.08 -0.60
CA GLU A 185 2.78 -23.30 -1.47
C GLU A 185 2.17 -21.93 -1.76
N TYR A 186 3.01 -20.99 -2.20
CA TYR A 186 2.59 -19.71 -2.74
C TYR A 186 2.74 -19.74 -4.25
N VAL A 187 1.83 -19.17 -4.98
CA VAL A 187 1.84 -19.15 -6.44
C VAL A 187 1.71 -17.70 -6.92
N LEU A 188 2.65 -17.27 -7.71
CA LEU A 188 2.57 -16.00 -8.43
C LEU A 188 1.87 -16.24 -9.76
N ILE A 189 0.79 -15.52 -10.01
CA ILE A 189 -0.04 -15.72 -11.21
C ILE A 189 -0.16 -14.41 -11.99
N GLU A 190 0.26 -14.43 -13.26
CA GLU A 190 0.07 -13.33 -14.19
C GLU A 190 -0.46 -13.86 -15.53
N GLY A 191 -1.73 -13.53 -15.83
CA GLY A 191 -2.41 -14.07 -17.01
C GLY A 191 -2.52 -15.59 -16.98
N THR A 192 -1.84 -16.27 -17.89
CA THR A 192 -1.76 -17.75 -17.98
C THR A 192 -0.46 -18.32 -17.40
N SER A 193 0.49 -17.45 -17.05
CA SER A 193 1.77 -17.84 -16.50
C SER A 193 1.71 -17.93 -14.98
N PHE A 194 2.41 -18.90 -14.41
CA PHE A 194 2.50 -19.03 -12.96
C PHE A 194 3.86 -19.55 -12.52
N ILE A 195 4.27 -19.14 -11.32
CA ILE A 195 5.51 -19.60 -10.67
C ILE A 195 5.14 -20.03 -9.25
N LYS A 196 5.59 -21.23 -8.86
CA LYS A 196 5.33 -21.80 -7.53
C LYS A 196 6.53 -21.59 -6.61
N PHE A 197 6.23 -21.25 -5.36
CA PHE A 197 7.22 -21.06 -4.31
C PHE A 197 6.86 -21.93 -3.10
N PRO A 198 7.81 -22.76 -2.61
CA PRO A 198 7.61 -23.52 -1.39
C PRO A 198 7.31 -22.62 -0.19
N ALA A 199 6.38 -23.02 0.67
CA ALA A 199 5.99 -22.21 1.83
C ALA A 199 7.16 -21.89 2.78
N GLU A 200 8.17 -22.77 2.83
CA GLU A 200 9.36 -22.60 3.66
C GLU A 200 10.31 -21.51 3.17
N GLN A 201 10.26 -21.18 1.87
CA GLN A 201 11.08 -20.14 1.26
C GLN A 201 10.40 -18.76 1.24
N ILE A 202 9.18 -18.65 1.77
CA ILE A 202 8.44 -17.39 1.81
C ILE A 202 8.32 -16.88 3.25
N ILE A 203 8.68 -15.61 3.44
CA ILE A 203 8.28 -14.85 4.62
C ILE A 203 7.03 -14.06 4.24
N HIS A 204 5.90 -14.43 4.81
CA HIS A 204 4.64 -13.75 4.62
C HIS A 204 4.38 -12.79 5.78
N PHE A 205 4.45 -11.50 5.51
CA PHE A 205 4.02 -10.43 6.41
C PHE A 205 2.58 -10.08 6.08
N LYS A 206 1.75 -9.93 7.10
CA LYS A 206 0.35 -9.60 6.89
C LYS A 206 -0.25 -8.78 8.03
N PHE A 207 -1.19 -7.92 7.71
CA PHE A 207 -2.05 -7.34 8.73
C PHE A 207 -3.05 -8.37 9.24
N PRO A 208 -3.50 -8.25 10.49
CA PRO A 208 -4.57 -9.10 11.02
C PRO A 208 -5.82 -9.00 10.14
N ASN A 209 -6.42 -10.16 9.83
CA ASN A 209 -7.67 -10.25 9.11
C ASN A 209 -8.71 -10.97 9.98
N PRO A 210 -9.75 -10.28 10.46
CA PRO A 210 -10.79 -10.89 11.29
C PRO A 210 -11.78 -11.73 10.49
N ASN A 211 -11.78 -11.64 9.14
CA ASN A 211 -12.68 -12.38 8.30
C ASN A 211 -12.20 -13.82 8.19
N PHE A 212 -12.95 -14.73 8.77
CA PHE A 212 -12.71 -16.16 8.67
C PHE A 212 -13.68 -16.80 7.68
N ASP A 213 -13.17 -17.58 6.74
CA ASP A 213 -13.94 -18.47 5.89
C ASP A 213 -13.20 -19.79 5.67
N PHE A 214 -13.93 -20.82 5.23
CA PHE A 214 -13.36 -22.11 4.88
C PHE A 214 -12.56 -22.10 3.57
N ASN A 215 -12.55 -20.98 2.84
CA ASN A 215 -11.70 -20.77 1.68
C ASN A 215 -10.36 -20.12 2.05
N GLY A 216 -10.11 -19.85 3.34
CA GLY A 216 -8.83 -19.36 3.85
C GLY A 216 -8.61 -17.86 3.70
N GLU A 217 -9.68 -17.03 3.68
CA GLU A 217 -9.53 -15.58 3.61
C GLU A 217 -8.65 -15.03 4.74
N HIS A 218 -8.74 -15.60 5.94
CA HIS A 218 -7.94 -15.23 7.12
C HIS A 218 -6.45 -15.51 6.98
N LEU A 219 -6.03 -16.31 5.99
CA LEU A 219 -4.61 -16.53 5.70
C LEU A 219 -3.98 -15.31 5.05
N TYR A 220 -4.78 -14.49 4.35
CA TYR A 220 -4.34 -13.20 3.81
C TYR A 220 -4.52 -12.08 4.83
N GLY A 221 -3.70 -11.05 4.72
CA GLY A 221 -3.90 -9.81 5.44
C GLY A 221 -5.03 -8.97 4.87
N MET A 222 -5.69 -8.20 5.71
CA MET A 222 -6.74 -7.28 5.28
C MET A 222 -6.12 -5.98 4.77
N SER A 223 -6.48 -5.60 3.53
CA SER A 223 -6.05 -4.33 2.94
C SER A 223 -6.68 -3.14 3.66
N PRO A 224 -5.89 -2.13 4.08
CA PRO A 224 -6.45 -0.87 4.56
C PRO A 224 -7.30 -0.16 3.51
N LEU A 225 -6.95 -0.26 2.23
CA LEU A 225 -7.68 0.35 1.12
C LEU A 225 -9.09 -0.23 0.92
N ARG A 226 -9.37 -1.41 1.49
CA ARG A 226 -10.71 -2.02 1.46
C ARG A 226 -11.77 -1.08 2.05
N ALA A 227 -11.45 -0.44 3.16
CA ALA A 227 -12.35 0.51 3.80
C ALA A 227 -12.49 1.83 3.03
N ALA A 228 -11.43 2.29 2.38
CA ALA A 228 -11.39 3.55 1.63
C ALA A 228 -11.84 3.41 0.17
N LEU A 229 -12.12 2.20 -0.33
CA LEU A 229 -12.34 1.95 -1.76
C LEU A 229 -13.49 2.80 -2.35
N ARG A 230 -14.54 3.07 -1.58
CA ARG A 230 -15.66 3.91 -2.03
C ARG A 230 -15.22 5.35 -2.24
N ASN A 231 -14.44 5.90 -1.31
CA ASN A 231 -13.91 7.26 -1.39
C ASN A 231 -12.89 7.40 -2.53
N ILE A 232 -12.04 6.40 -2.73
CA ILE A 232 -11.12 6.33 -3.85
C ILE A 232 -11.87 6.36 -5.19
N ASN A 233 -12.91 5.51 -5.33
CA ASN A 233 -13.73 5.48 -6.56
C ASN A 233 -14.53 6.78 -6.75
N SER A 234 -15.04 7.39 -5.68
CA SER A 234 -15.73 8.68 -5.70
C SER A 234 -14.80 9.77 -6.23
N GLN A 235 -13.60 9.86 -5.66
CA GLN A 235 -12.60 10.84 -6.04
C GLN A 235 -12.13 10.66 -7.50
N ASN A 236 -11.81 9.43 -7.91
CA ASN A 236 -11.43 9.13 -9.29
C ASN A 236 -12.56 9.50 -10.27
N SER A 237 -13.82 9.17 -9.95
CA SER A 237 -14.97 9.50 -10.79
C SER A 237 -15.22 11.01 -10.88
N ALA A 238 -14.98 11.76 -9.80
CA ALA A 238 -15.10 13.22 -9.81
C ALA A 238 -14.03 13.86 -10.70
N ILE A 239 -12.80 13.35 -10.67
CA ILE A 239 -11.71 13.79 -11.54
C ILE A 239 -12.04 13.47 -13.01
N ASP A 240 -12.50 12.24 -13.29
CA ASP A 240 -12.89 11.81 -14.63
C ASP A 240 -14.03 12.68 -15.20
N LEU A 241 -15.03 12.98 -14.37
CA LEU A 241 -16.12 13.89 -14.74
C LEU A 241 -15.60 15.29 -15.05
N GLY A 242 -14.68 15.80 -14.23
CA GLY A 242 -14.01 17.09 -14.49
C GLY A 242 -13.30 17.13 -15.83
N ILE A 243 -12.51 16.09 -16.14
CA ILE A 243 -11.80 15.94 -17.40
C ILE A 243 -12.78 15.91 -18.58
N GLN A 244 -13.83 15.07 -18.49
CA GLN A 244 -14.85 14.96 -19.53
C GLN A 244 -15.59 16.30 -19.74
N THR A 245 -15.92 17.00 -18.66
CA THR A 245 -16.58 18.31 -18.73
C THR A 245 -15.71 19.34 -19.42
N LEU A 246 -14.40 19.37 -19.12
CA LEU A 246 -13.45 20.25 -19.78
C LEU A 246 -13.26 19.90 -21.26
N GLN A 247 -13.14 18.62 -21.60
CA GLN A 247 -13.00 18.14 -22.97
C GLN A 247 -14.23 18.46 -23.83
N ASN A 248 -15.42 18.38 -23.24
CA ASN A 248 -16.68 18.67 -23.93
C ASN A 248 -17.07 20.16 -23.90
N GLY A 249 -16.19 21.05 -23.44
CA GLY A 249 -16.46 22.48 -23.39
C GLY A 249 -17.57 22.87 -22.39
N GLY A 250 -17.85 22.01 -21.42
CA GLY A 250 -18.76 22.31 -20.30
C GLY A 250 -20.26 22.19 -20.58
N ALA A 251 -20.68 21.96 -21.81
CA ALA A 251 -22.10 21.92 -22.19
C ALA A 251 -22.55 20.53 -22.62
N PHE A 252 -23.42 19.92 -21.83
CA PHE A 252 -24.16 18.71 -22.23
C PHE A 252 -25.65 19.04 -22.31
N GLY A 253 -26.24 18.92 -23.50
CA GLY A 253 -27.64 19.26 -23.67
C GLY A 253 -28.17 18.92 -25.07
N PHE A 254 -29.43 19.17 -25.27
CA PHE A 254 -30.08 19.03 -26.57
C PHE A 254 -30.18 20.36 -27.29
N ILE A 255 -29.87 20.35 -28.56
CA ILE A 255 -30.21 21.46 -29.46
C ILE A 255 -31.56 21.14 -30.11
N HIS A 256 -32.48 22.06 -30.02
CA HIS A 256 -33.83 21.96 -30.56
C HIS A 256 -34.18 23.23 -31.34
N GLY A 257 -35.11 23.15 -32.25
CA GLY A 257 -35.66 24.34 -32.87
C GLY A 257 -36.44 25.16 -31.85
N LYS A 258 -36.23 26.50 -31.84
CA LYS A 258 -36.88 27.39 -30.89
C LYS A 258 -38.34 27.65 -31.24
N THR A 259 -38.63 27.80 -32.52
CA THR A 259 -39.96 28.17 -33.04
C THR A 259 -40.62 27.01 -33.79
N SER A 260 -39.87 26.13 -34.42
CA SER A 260 -40.35 24.95 -35.16
C SER A 260 -39.38 23.78 -34.96
N PRO A 261 -39.86 22.52 -35.04
CA PRO A 261 -38.98 21.36 -34.99
C PRO A 261 -37.93 21.42 -36.12
N LEU A 262 -36.70 21.05 -35.78
CA LEU A 262 -35.61 20.91 -36.76
C LEU A 262 -35.94 19.75 -37.72
N SER A 263 -35.69 19.95 -39.01
CA SER A 263 -35.74 18.82 -39.94
C SER A 263 -34.59 17.81 -39.60
N PRO A 264 -34.76 16.52 -39.94
CA PRO A 264 -33.72 15.53 -39.70
C PRO A 264 -32.36 15.91 -40.32
N GLU A 265 -32.38 16.56 -41.49
CA GLU A 265 -31.17 17.03 -42.18
C GLU A 265 -30.47 18.19 -41.44
N GLN A 266 -31.26 19.12 -40.92
CA GLN A 266 -30.75 20.24 -40.10
C GLN A 266 -30.17 19.72 -38.76
N ALA A 267 -30.83 18.76 -38.11
CA ALA A 267 -30.35 18.16 -36.87
C ALA A 267 -29.02 17.41 -37.10
N GLN A 268 -28.92 16.66 -38.21
CA GLN A 268 -27.69 15.95 -38.54
C GLN A 268 -26.55 16.93 -38.89
N SER A 269 -26.81 17.95 -39.71
CA SER A 269 -25.80 18.97 -40.05
C SER A 269 -25.27 19.71 -38.82
N LEU A 270 -26.14 20.02 -37.84
CA LEU A 270 -25.72 20.63 -36.55
C LEU A 270 -24.87 19.68 -35.72
N LYS A 271 -25.26 18.41 -35.67
CA LYS A 271 -24.49 17.36 -34.98
C LYS A 271 -23.10 17.21 -35.56
N ASP A 272 -23.00 17.13 -36.91
CA ASP A 272 -21.73 16.94 -37.60
C ASP A 272 -20.80 18.15 -37.37
N ARG A 273 -21.30 19.38 -37.46
CA ARG A 273 -20.53 20.61 -37.16
C ARG A 273 -20.04 20.66 -35.72
N LEU A 274 -20.87 20.24 -34.75
CA LEU A 274 -20.46 20.20 -33.35
C LEU A 274 -19.40 19.13 -33.11
N THR A 275 -19.54 17.98 -33.78
CA THR A 275 -18.55 16.89 -33.70
C THR A 275 -17.21 17.33 -34.33
N GLU A 276 -17.23 18.03 -35.44
CA GLU A 276 -16.03 18.60 -36.06
C GLU A 276 -15.37 19.66 -35.15
N MET A 277 -16.17 20.49 -34.49
CA MET A 277 -15.66 21.46 -33.52
C MET A 277 -15.01 20.81 -32.30
N GLN A 278 -15.55 19.69 -31.82
CA GLN A 278 -14.98 18.92 -30.72
C GLN A 278 -13.73 18.16 -31.13
N ALA A 279 -13.69 17.59 -32.34
CA ALA A 279 -12.55 16.81 -32.84
C ALA A 279 -11.33 17.66 -33.21
N SER A 280 -11.50 18.98 -33.43
CA SER A 280 -10.39 19.84 -33.81
C SER A 280 -9.65 20.36 -32.57
N SER A 281 -8.33 20.21 -32.56
CA SER A 281 -7.39 20.70 -31.53
C SER A 281 -7.32 22.24 -31.43
N ALA A 282 -8.33 22.97 -31.89
CA ALA A 282 -8.34 24.42 -31.92
C ALA A 282 -8.81 25.02 -30.60
N PRO A 283 -8.27 26.18 -30.20
CA PRO A 283 -8.56 26.81 -28.94
C PRO A 283 -10.05 27.17 -28.78
N LEU A 284 -10.53 27.09 -27.53
CA LEU A 284 -11.83 27.54 -27.06
C LEU A 284 -12.23 28.90 -27.70
N GLY A 285 -13.36 28.95 -28.37
CA GLY A 285 -13.89 30.19 -28.92
C GLY A 285 -14.38 30.15 -30.36
N ARG A 286 -14.56 28.98 -30.98
CA ARG A 286 -15.18 28.90 -32.33
C ARG A 286 -16.68 29.16 -32.27
N ILE A 287 -17.15 30.06 -33.10
CA ILE A 287 -18.55 30.38 -33.27
C ILE A 287 -19.09 29.58 -34.48
N ALA A 288 -20.08 28.71 -34.23
CA ALA A 288 -20.81 28.05 -35.28
C ALA A 288 -22.05 28.88 -35.61
N GLY A 289 -22.20 29.20 -36.89
CA GLY A 289 -23.41 29.84 -37.42
C GLY A 289 -24.48 28.79 -37.77
N SER A 290 -25.72 29.01 -37.38
CA SER A 290 -26.88 28.22 -37.80
C SER A 290 -27.83 29.10 -38.59
N SER A 291 -28.38 28.58 -39.71
CA SER A 291 -29.44 29.22 -40.47
C SER A 291 -30.83 29.04 -39.86
N ALA A 292 -30.98 28.11 -38.93
CA ALA A 292 -32.20 27.87 -38.18
C ALA A 292 -32.13 28.52 -36.80
N GLU A 293 -33.27 29.00 -36.32
CA GLU A 293 -33.38 29.51 -34.95
C GLU A 293 -33.35 28.32 -33.96
N VAL A 294 -32.21 28.14 -33.29
CA VAL A 294 -31.96 27.01 -32.37
C VAL A 294 -32.02 27.45 -30.93
N GLY A 295 -32.63 26.62 -30.13
CA GLY A 295 -32.57 26.68 -28.65
C GLY A 295 -31.63 25.59 -28.12
N PHE A 296 -30.98 25.83 -27.01
CA PHE A 296 -30.19 24.85 -26.31
C PHE A 296 -30.79 24.57 -24.94
N THR A 297 -31.24 23.35 -24.73
CA THR A 297 -31.67 22.89 -23.40
C THR A 297 -30.58 22.09 -22.75
N ARG A 298 -30.00 22.66 -21.72
CA ARG A 298 -28.97 22.01 -20.93
C ARG A 298 -29.58 20.86 -20.13
N ILE A 299 -28.98 19.68 -20.19
CA ILE A 299 -29.38 18.50 -19.41
C ILE A 299 -28.36 18.23 -18.31
N SER A 300 -27.08 18.61 -18.53
CA SER A 300 -26.05 18.46 -17.51
C SER A 300 -26.32 19.43 -16.36
N LEU A 301 -26.22 18.92 -15.17
CA LEU A 301 -26.08 19.75 -13.96
C LEU A 301 -24.85 20.65 -14.11
N THR A 302 -24.93 21.87 -13.61
CA THR A 302 -23.76 22.77 -13.54
C THR A 302 -22.72 22.18 -12.59
N ALA A 303 -21.45 22.57 -12.72
CA ALA A 303 -20.40 22.18 -11.77
C ALA A 303 -20.78 22.56 -10.31
N ASP A 304 -21.50 23.69 -10.16
CA ASP A 304 -22.02 24.14 -8.84
C ASP A 304 -23.17 23.26 -8.32
N GLU A 305 -23.98 22.71 -9.21
CA GLU A 305 -25.11 21.84 -8.85
C GLU A 305 -24.66 20.42 -8.52
N LEU A 306 -23.63 19.91 -9.18
CA LEU A 306 -23.07 18.59 -8.89
C LEU A 306 -22.26 18.56 -7.59
N LYS A 307 -21.72 19.71 -7.14
CA LYS A 307 -20.82 19.80 -5.97
C LYS A 307 -19.78 18.66 -5.82
N PRO A 308 -19.37 17.92 -6.89
CA PRO A 308 -18.48 16.79 -6.75
C PRO A 308 -17.12 17.23 -6.20
N PHE A 309 -16.70 18.47 -6.48
CA PHE A 309 -15.44 19.01 -5.99
C PHE A 309 -15.44 19.35 -4.48
N MET A 310 -16.60 19.54 -3.86
CA MET A 310 -16.69 19.73 -2.41
C MET A 310 -16.40 18.44 -1.63
N TYR A 311 -16.65 17.29 -2.24
CA TYR A 311 -16.38 15.99 -1.62
C TYR A 311 -14.93 15.55 -1.77
N LEU A 312 -14.15 16.15 -2.69
CA LEU A 312 -12.73 15.77 -2.89
C LEU A 312 -11.90 15.96 -1.61
N ASP A 313 -12.08 17.08 -0.91
CA ASP A 313 -11.36 17.32 0.35
C ASP A 313 -11.81 16.35 1.45
N TRP A 314 -13.09 16.01 1.48
CA TRP A 314 -13.61 15.04 2.45
C TRP A 314 -13.12 13.61 2.14
N ASP A 315 -13.16 13.22 0.87
CA ASP A 315 -12.64 11.91 0.41
C ASP A 315 -11.15 11.80 0.72
N ARG A 316 -10.38 12.87 0.44
CA ARG A 316 -8.95 12.95 0.79
C ARG A 316 -8.69 12.74 2.27
N LYS A 317 -9.40 13.48 3.13
CA LYS A 317 -9.28 13.34 4.59
C LYS A 317 -9.62 11.93 5.05
N THR A 318 -10.67 11.34 4.48
CA THR A 318 -11.08 9.98 4.80
C THR A 318 -10.02 8.96 4.38
N ILE A 319 -9.44 9.12 3.17
CA ILE A 319 -8.34 8.26 2.68
C ILE A 319 -7.13 8.38 3.60
N CYS A 320 -6.73 9.61 3.97
CA CYS A 320 -5.62 9.85 4.88
C CYS A 320 -5.86 9.19 6.24
N ASN A 321 -7.05 9.36 6.82
CA ASN A 321 -7.41 8.78 8.11
C ASN A 321 -7.36 7.24 8.08
N VAL A 322 -7.88 6.61 7.03
CA VAL A 322 -7.84 5.14 6.87
C VAL A 322 -6.41 4.63 6.75
N LEU A 323 -5.56 5.37 6.05
CA LEU A 323 -4.14 5.03 5.93
C LEU A 323 -3.31 5.38 7.17
N GLY A 324 -3.88 6.16 8.12
CA GLY A 324 -3.17 6.64 9.28
C GLY A 324 -2.12 7.71 8.96
N TRP A 325 -2.39 8.54 7.96
CA TRP A 325 -1.55 9.68 7.57
C TRP A 325 -2.26 10.99 7.87
N SER A 326 -1.55 12.02 8.31
CA SER A 326 -2.15 13.34 8.49
C SER A 326 -2.29 14.06 7.15
N ASP A 327 -3.50 14.55 6.83
CA ASP A 327 -3.74 15.34 5.62
C ASP A 327 -2.98 16.67 5.62
N GLU A 328 -2.68 17.21 6.80
CA GLU A 328 -1.85 18.41 6.97
C GLU A 328 -0.44 18.24 6.40
N LEU A 329 0.10 17.02 6.43
CA LEU A 329 1.43 16.72 5.87
C LEU A 329 1.42 16.58 4.35
N LEU A 330 0.24 16.46 3.73
CA LEU A 330 0.06 16.47 2.28
C LEU A 330 -0.25 17.86 1.72
N ASN A 331 -0.76 18.77 2.58
CA ASN A 331 -1.16 20.10 2.15
C ASN A 331 0.04 21.05 2.10
N ASN A 332 0.34 21.54 0.89
CA ASN A 332 1.29 22.63 0.66
C ASN A 332 0.65 24.03 0.72
N ASP A 333 -0.56 24.18 1.28
CA ASP A 333 -1.34 25.42 1.29
C ASP A 333 -0.71 26.58 2.11
N GLY A 334 0.58 26.54 2.36
CA GLY A 334 1.33 27.60 3.05
C GLY A 334 0.95 27.77 4.55
N LYS A 335 -0.08 27.07 5.02
CA LYS A 335 -0.46 27.03 6.44
C LYS A 335 0.42 26.09 7.25
N ALA A 336 0.91 25.02 6.62
CA ALA A 336 1.94 24.15 7.17
C ALA A 336 3.31 24.81 7.01
N ARG A 337 3.57 25.92 7.71
CA ARG A 337 4.93 26.47 7.81
C ARG A 337 5.83 25.39 8.40
N LEU A 338 6.92 25.06 7.69
CA LEU A 338 8.00 24.27 8.27
C LEU A 338 8.38 24.91 9.62
N GLY A 339 7.96 24.28 10.73
CA GLY A 339 8.27 24.77 12.07
C GLY A 339 7.05 25.15 12.92
N SER A 340 5.78 25.00 12.46
CA SER A 340 4.66 25.06 13.38
C SER A 340 4.68 23.84 14.31
N SER A 341 4.40 24.05 15.60
CA SER A 341 4.31 22.98 16.62
C SER A 341 3.40 21.83 16.14
N ASP A 342 2.28 22.17 15.49
CA ASP A 342 1.26 21.23 15.04
C ASP A 342 1.79 20.23 13.98
N THR A 343 2.60 20.70 13.03
CA THR A 343 3.21 19.81 12.01
C THR A 343 4.31 18.92 12.59
N GLY A 344 5.00 19.36 13.64
CA GLY A 344 5.97 18.55 14.36
C GLY A 344 5.31 17.39 15.09
N GLU A 345 4.21 17.66 15.79
CA GLU A 345 3.42 16.64 16.49
C GLU A 345 2.77 15.66 15.51
N ALA A 346 2.20 16.13 14.39
CA ALA A 346 1.64 15.27 13.37
C ALA A 346 2.69 14.30 12.77
N ARG A 347 3.92 14.77 12.51
CA ARG A 347 5.01 13.89 12.05
C ARG A 347 5.39 12.84 13.07
N LYS A 348 5.47 13.23 14.35
CA LYS A 348 5.77 12.32 15.45
C LYS A 348 4.68 11.26 15.59
N GLN A 349 3.42 11.68 15.56
CA GLN A 349 2.27 10.79 15.65
C GLN A 349 2.28 9.76 14.51
N VAL A 350 2.53 10.18 13.28
CA VAL A 350 2.65 9.25 12.12
C VAL A 350 3.77 8.23 12.34
N VAL A 351 4.91 8.61 12.91
CA VAL A 351 6.00 7.67 13.20
C VAL A 351 5.57 6.66 14.26
N THR A 352 4.97 7.11 15.35
CA THR A 352 4.60 6.25 16.48
C THR A 352 3.41 5.33 16.18
N ASP A 353 2.40 5.86 15.48
CA ASP A 353 1.13 5.15 15.31
C ASP A 353 1.07 4.32 14.01
N ASN A 354 1.92 4.65 13.03
CA ASN A 354 1.89 4.02 11.72
C ASN A 354 3.19 3.28 11.36
N ILE A 355 4.35 3.94 11.53
CA ILE A 355 5.61 3.37 11.06
C ILE A 355 6.14 2.34 12.06
N GLN A 356 6.14 2.66 13.34
CA GLN A 356 6.65 1.76 14.39
C GLN A 356 5.91 0.42 14.46
N PRO A 357 4.57 0.35 14.42
CA PRO A 357 3.86 -0.95 14.41
C PRO A 357 4.19 -1.82 13.19
N ASP A 358 4.33 -1.21 12.01
CA ASP A 358 4.67 -1.95 10.80
C ASP A 358 6.12 -2.46 10.84
N LEU A 359 7.06 -1.66 11.34
CA LEU A 359 8.44 -2.10 11.56
C LEU A 359 8.51 -3.26 12.54
N LYS A 360 7.65 -3.28 13.56
CA LYS A 360 7.58 -4.40 14.51
C LYS A 360 7.15 -5.70 13.82
N ILE A 361 6.17 -5.65 12.91
CA ILE A 361 5.76 -6.82 12.12
C ILE A 361 6.94 -7.31 11.26
N LEU A 362 7.69 -6.37 10.66
CA LEU A 362 8.87 -6.67 9.86
C LEU A 362 9.97 -7.32 10.70
N GLU A 363 10.27 -6.76 11.88
CA GLU A 363 11.22 -7.31 12.86
C GLU A 363 10.87 -8.75 13.24
N GLU A 364 9.62 -8.99 13.61
CA GLU A 364 9.17 -10.31 14.05
C GLU A 364 9.32 -11.36 12.93
N GLY A 365 8.98 -11.00 11.70
CA GLY A 365 9.11 -11.89 10.55
C GLY A 365 10.57 -12.20 10.19
N LEU A 366 11.43 -11.19 10.17
CA LEU A 366 12.85 -11.37 9.88
C LEU A 366 13.58 -12.12 10.99
N ASN A 367 13.30 -11.80 12.25
CA ASN A 367 13.92 -12.45 13.40
C ASN A 367 13.49 -13.91 13.57
N SER A 368 12.27 -14.26 13.12
CA SER A 368 11.77 -15.64 13.24
C SER A 368 12.15 -16.53 12.07
N LYS A 369 12.24 -15.99 10.84
CA LYS A 369 12.34 -16.81 9.62
C LYS A 369 13.58 -16.54 8.78
N PHE A 370 14.17 -15.34 8.84
CA PHE A 370 15.32 -14.96 8.01
C PHE A 370 16.65 -15.14 8.73
N LEU A 371 16.88 -14.44 9.83
CA LEU A 371 18.15 -14.46 10.56
C LEU A 371 18.57 -15.87 11.00
N PRO A 372 17.67 -16.74 11.53
CA PRO A 372 18.07 -18.06 11.99
C PRO A 372 18.59 -19.01 10.88
N ARG A 373 18.41 -18.64 9.61
CA ARG A 373 18.93 -19.44 8.48
C ARG A 373 20.41 -19.25 8.23
N PHE A 374 21.00 -18.20 8.78
CA PHE A 374 22.42 -17.90 8.61
C PHE A 374 23.22 -18.46 9.78
N LYS A 375 24.27 -19.18 9.47
CA LYS A 375 25.16 -19.77 10.47
C LYS A 375 25.83 -18.66 11.30
N GLY A 376 25.69 -18.75 12.62
CA GLY A 376 26.23 -17.76 13.56
C GLY A 376 25.29 -16.59 13.85
N TYR A 377 24.09 -16.56 13.26
CA TYR A 377 23.05 -15.56 13.50
C TYR A 377 21.80 -16.15 14.19
N GLU A 378 21.86 -17.37 14.71
CA GLU A 378 20.75 -18.05 15.37
C GLU A 378 20.25 -17.31 16.62
N ASN A 379 21.14 -16.51 17.23
CA ASN A 379 20.85 -15.66 18.38
C ASN A 379 20.94 -14.15 18.03
N ALA A 380 20.89 -13.80 16.75
CA ALA A 380 20.86 -12.42 16.35
C ALA A 380 19.43 -11.89 16.28
N VAL A 381 19.27 -10.57 16.44
CA VAL A 381 18.00 -9.84 16.32
C VAL A 381 18.24 -8.58 15.51
N ILE A 382 17.40 -8.35 14.53
CA ILE A 382 17.32 -7.06 13.82
C ILE A 382 16.32 -6.17 14.53
N GLU A 383 16.68 -4.91 14.73
CA GLU A 383 15.84 -3.89 15.36
C GLU A 383 15.97 -2.56 14.61
N TRP A 384 14.83 -1.86 14.48
CA TRP A 384 14.77 -0.50 13.98
C TRP A 384 14.71 0.49 15.13
N ASP A 385 15.54 1.53 15.07
CA ASP A 385 15.58 2.56 16.12
C ASP A 385 14.94 3.86 15.61
N ILE A 386 13.67 4.08 15.99
CA ILE A 386 12.96 5.32 15.68
C ILE A 386 13.46 6.53 16.45
N SER A 387 14.20 6.32 17.58
CA SER A 387 14.69 7.43 18.41
C SER A 387 15.75 8.30 17.73
N GLU A 388 16.39 7.77 16.69
CA GLU A 388 17.37 8.53 15.89
C GLU A 388 16.73 9.45 14.84
N LEU A 389 15.41 9.34 14.63
CA LEU A 389 14.73 10.23 13.70
C LEU A 389 14.69 11.67 14.21
N PRO A 390 14.93 12.69 13.33
CA PRO A 390 14.98 14.09 13.73
C PRO A 390 13.71 14.57 14.45
N GLU A 391 12.54 14.03 14.10
CA GLU A 391 11.27 14.36 14.72
C GLU A 391 11.19 13.88 16.18
N MET A 392 11.84 12.76 16.49
CA MET A 392 11.87 12.20 17.83
C MET A 392 12.92 12.85 18.73
N GLN A 393 13.99 13.42 18.13
CA GLN A 393 15.08 14.06 18.88
C GLN A 393 14.72 15.44 19.44
N LYS A 394 13.79 16.18 18.82
CA LYS A 394 13.37 17.50 19.29
C LYS A 394 12.78 17.47 20.71
N ASP A 395 12.00 16.44 21.01
CA ASP A 395 11.43 16.29 22.35
C ASP A 395 12.48 15.96 23.43
N MET A 396 13.58 15.32 23.05
CA MET A 396 14.67 15.05 23.99
C MET A 396 15.43 16.33 24.40
N LYS A 397 15.42 17.36 23.54
CA LYS A 397 15.97 18.69 23.89
C LYS A 397 15.04 19.48 24.80
N GLU A 398 13.76 19.50 24.50
CA GLU A 398 12.74 20.16 25.34
C GLU A 398 12.67 19.53 26.74
N MET A 399 12.78 18.18 26.86
CA MET A 399 12.88 17.49 28.13
C MET A 399 14.21 17.73 28.88
N ALA A 400 15.26 18.12 28.19
CA ALA A 400 16.56 18.45 28.80
C ALA A 400 16.64 19.92 29.28
N GLU A 401 15.77 20.79 28.81
CA GLU A 401 15.68 22.20 29.19
C GLU A 401 14.63 22.45 30.30
N THR A 402 13.78 21.44 30.63
CA THR A 402 12.83 21.47 31.75
C THR A 402 13.39 20.72 32.95
#